data_5f70f64be9f348ea0332cede0ac45059
#
_entry.id   5f70f64be9f348ea0332cede0ac45059
#
_cell.length_a   1.000
_cell.length_b   1.000
_cell.length_c   1.000
_cell.angle_alpha   90.00
_cell.angle_beta   90.00
_cell.angle_gamma   90.00
#
_symmetry.space_group_name_H-M   'P 1'
#
loop_
_entity.id
_entity.type
_entity.pdbx_description
1 polymer ?
#
loop_
_entity_poly.entity_id
_entity_poly.type
_entity_poly.pdbx_seq_one_letter_code
_entity_poly.pdbx_strand_id
1 'polypeptide(L)'
;MPFLGEALGFLKDPFGFTLSRTRRHGNVWKTRILGDTVVFFAGPAAFSFFMDPANFTRQNGSPRFLQELLHPDAVPFLDGERHRARKRLLLAAFAPDALDRYLPGIFTVIDRFASTWAGAGEKALAADLSQLAFDVANHVFAAGDPAASDVERAADFALLNQGAFSPPINLPFTAYGRAVRARDRLRVYIREQVASRDGQGTALGVLKGARSRGGARLDPAELEIELLHFFFAAQGGLTAALAWLLVVLGEHPRIAGRLRAEADGVLGDGPPTLAQVGELAAARAVSREVLRAFPIAPVTFLGVARKDLELDGFRIRAGWKGAGAIWATLQDSAVFRDPTAFRPDRLDDQGIAALPPGGYVPQGGGPRDGHRCPGEAMIQLVMPAFAGWFTRRFNLTYPAQDSTPGGGGLGPLPRSGVRVTVARR
;
A
#
# COMPACT_ATOMS: atom_id res chain seq x y z
N MET A 1 -14.30 -15.63 -24.10
CA MET A 1 -15.69 -15.10 -23.94
C MET A 1 -15.67 -13.62 -24.26
N PRO A 2 -16.52 -13.10 -25.17
CA PRO A 2 -16.39 -11.71 -25.66
C PRO A 2 -16.50 -10.63 -24.59
N PHE A 3 -17.32 -10.84 -23.56
CA PHE A 3 -17.54 -9.89 -22.46
C PHE A 3 -16.41 -9.92 -21.40
N LEU A 4 -16.01 -11.10 -20.95
CA LEU A 4 -14.97 -11.23 -19.91
C LEU A 4 -13.59 -10.77 -20.39
N GLY A 5 -13.31 -10.94 -21.69
CA GLY A 5 -11.99 -10.65 -22.23
C GLY A 5 -10.90 -11.43 -21.48
N GLU A 6 -9.88 -10.69 -21.00
CA GLU A 6 -8.78 -11.25 -20.22
C GLU A 6 -8.97 -11.07 -18.68
N ALA A 7 -10.17 -10.75 -18.21
CA ALA A 7 -10.43 -10.51 -16.79
C ALA A 7 -9.98 -11.66 -15.87
N LEU A 8 -10.24 -12.92 -16.27
CA LEU A 8 -9.84 -14.09 -15.47
C LEU A 8 -8.32 -14.23 -15.37
N GLY A 9 -7.59 -13.96 -16.46
CA GLY A 9 -6.13 -13.96 -16.46
C GLY A 9 -5.56 -12.88 -15.54
N PHE A 10 -6.13 -11.67 -15.60
CA PHE A 10 -5.77 -10.58 -14.72
C PHE A 10 -6.06 -10.88 -13.25
N LEU A 11 -7.24 -11.41 -12.93
CA LEU A 11 -7.62 -11.76 -11.54
C LEU A 11 -6.77 -12.90 -10.96
N LYS A 12 -6.36 -13.86 -11.81
CA LYS A 12 -5.54 -14.99 -11.36
C LYS A 12 -4.11 -14.59 -10.99
N ASP A 13 -3.49 -13.75 -11.79
CA ASP A 13 -2.12 -13.26 -11.57
C ASP A 13 -1.96 -11.86 -12.19
N PRO A 14 -2.37 -10.80 -11.50
CA PRO A 14 -2.29 -9.44 -12.04
C PRO A 14 -0.85 -8.94 -12.22
N PHE A 15 0.10 -9.45 -11.45
CA PHE A 15 1.52 -9.11 -11.56
C PHE A 15 2.14 -9.73 -12.81
N GLY A 16 2.10 -11.05 -12.95
CA GLY A 16 2.61 -11.74 -14.14
C GLY A 16 1.85 -11.36 -15.41
N PHE A 17 0.55 -11.10 -15.30
CA PHE A 17 -0.27 -10.61 -16.41
C PHE A 17 0.28 -9.30 -16.97
N THR A 18 0.48 -8.27 -16.15
CA THR A 18 0.97 -6.97 -16.60
C THR A 18 2.40 -7.05 -17.13
N LEU A 19 3.28 -7.75 -16.44
CA LEU A 19 4.68 -7.88 -16.83
C LEU A 19 4.86 -8.63 -18.15
N SER A 20 4.19 -9.79 -18.31
CA SER A 20 4.31 -10.60 -19.53
C SER A 20 3.80 -9.87 -20.78
N ARG A 21 2.72 -9.10 -20.64
CA ARG A 21 2.17 -8.32 -21.76
C ARG A 21 3.01 -7.10 -22.09
N THR A 22 3.54 -6.42 -21.09
CA THR A 22 4.48 -5.32 -21.32
C THR A 22 5.73 -5.79 -22.05
N ARG A 23 6.30 -6.93 -21.66
CA ARG A 23 7.45 -7.54 -22.36
C ARG A 23 7.12 -7.92 -23.80
N ARG A 24 5.89 -8.34 -24.08
CA ARG A 24 5.46 -8.77 -25.44
C ARG A 24 5.07 -7.62 -26.35
N HIS A 25 4.44 -6.58 -25.80
CA HIS A 25 3.75 -5.56 -26.58
C HIS A 25 4.35 -4.15 -26.42
N GLY A 26 5.36 -3.97 -25.55
CA GLY A 26 5.95 -2.67 -25.22
C GLY A 26 5.23 -1.97 -24.06
N ASN A 27 5.63 -0.72 -23.83
CA ASN A 27 5.21 0.03 -22.64
C ASN A 27 3.76 0.54 -22.70
N VAL A 28 3.14 0.55 -23.89
CA VAL A 28 1.74 0.92 -24.09
C VAL A 28 1.02 -0.20 -24.85
N TRP A 29 0.03 -0.80 -24.22
CA TRP A 29 -0.74 -1.89 -24.81
C TRP A 29 -2.16 -1.91 -24.27
N LYS A 30 -3.09 -2.54 -24.99
CA LYS A 30 -4.49 -2.63 -24.59
C LYS A 30 -5.01 -4.06 -24.57
N THR A 31 -6.03 -4.26 -23.75
CA THR A 31 -6.81 -5.50 -23.73
C THR A 31 -8.28 -5.22 -23.42
N ARG A 32 -9.11 -6.25 -23.41
CA ARG A 32 -10.49 -6.17 -22.93
C ARG A 32 -10.62 -6.82 -21.57
N ILE A 33 -11.22 -6.09 -20.60
CA ILE A 33 -11.52 -6.55 -19.25
C ILE A 33 -12.95 -6.17 -18.93
N LEU A 34 -13.84 -7.14 -18.72
CA LEU A 34 -15.26 -6.97 -18.38
C LEU A 34 -16.01 -6.03 -19.35
N GLY A 35 -15.77 -6.21 -20.65
CA GLY A 35 -16.39 -5.39 -21.70
C GLY A 35 -15.67 -4.07 -22.03
N ASP A 36 -14.86 -3.55 -21.12
CA ASP A 36 -14.12 -2.31 -21.32
C ASP A 36 -12.81 -2.56 -22.09
N THR A 37 -12.42 -1.59 -22.92
CA THR A 37 -11.05 -1.51 -23.44
C THR A 37 -10.18 -0.83 -22.38
N VAL A 38 -9.16 -1.53 -21.89
CA VAL A 38 -8.22 -1.02 -20.90
C VAL A 38 -6.83 -0.91 -21.52
N VAL A 39 -6.23 0.27 -21.45
CA VAL A 39 -4.85 0.55 -21.88
C VAL A 39 -3.94 0.54 -20.67
N PHE A 40 -2.83 -0.15 -20.74
CA PHE A 40 -1.83 -0.21 -19.68
C PHE A 40 -0.61 0.61 -20.08
N PHE A 41 -0.06 1.33 -19.11
CA PHE A 41 1.04 2.26 -19.27
C PHE A 41 2.19 1.85 -18.34
N ALA A 42 3.27 1.33 -18.91
CA ALA A 42 4.48 0.90 -18.20
C ALA A 42 5.67 1.79 -18.55
N GLY A 43 6.69 1.76 -17.69
CA GLY A 43 7.87 2.60 -17.85
C GLY A 43 7.62 4.08 -17.53
N PRO A 44 8.69 4.86 -17.27
CA PRO A 44 8.57 6.22 -16.71
C PRO A 44 7.70 7.17 -17.52
N ALA A 45 7.93 7.24 -18.84
CA ALA A 45 7.24 8.18 -19.73
C ALA A 45 5.75 7.84 -19.86
N ALA A 46 5.41 6.57 -20.17
CA ALA A 46 4.03 6.15 -20.33
C ALA A 46 3.26 6.21 -19.01
N PHE A 47 3.89 5.83 -17.89
CA PHE A 47 3.28 5.94 -16.57
C PHE A 47 2.97 7.41 -16.23
N SER A 48 3.90 8.33 -16.46
CA SER A 48 3.70 9.77 -16.25
C SER A 48 2.60 10.34 -17.13
N PHE A 49 2.52 9.90 -18.39
CA PHE A 49 1.44 10.29 -19.32
C PHE A 49 0.06 9.88 -18.80
N PHE A 50 -0.08 8.68 -18.23
CA PHE A 50 -1.32 8.23 -17.61
C PHE A 50 -1.66 9.03 -16.35
N MET A 51 -0.66 9.45 -15.58
CA MET A 51 -0.88 10.21 -14.33
C MET A 51 -1.25 11.68 -14.56
N ASP A 52 -1.11 12.18 -15.79
CA ASP A 52 -1.51 13.55 -16.14
C ASP A 52 -3.05 13.70 -16.11
N PRO A 53 -3.60 14.58 -15.24
CA PRO A 53 -5.05 14.81 -15.15
C PRO A 53 -5.66 15.46 -16.40
N ALA A 54 -4.85 16.03 -17.31
CA ALA A 54 -5.31 16.50 -18.61
C ALA A 54 -5.68 15.35 -19.57
N ASN A 55 -5.06 14.18 -19.37
CA ASN A 55 -5.26 13.00 -20.21
C ASN A 55 -6.33 12.07 -19.65
N PHE A 56 -6.31 11.81 -18.34
CA PHE A 56 -7.19 10.83 -17.69
C PHE A 56 -7.95 11.42 -16.50
N THR A 57 -9.21 11.00 -16.36
CA THR A 57 -10.04 11.24 -15.16
C THR A 57 -10.16 9.93 -14.37
N ARG A 58 -10.21 10.00 -13.04
CA ARG A 58 -10.52 8.84 -12.19
C ARG A 58 -12.01 8.60 -12.05
N GLN A 59 -12.80 9.62 -12.33
CA GLN A 59 -14.25 9.54 -12.27
C GLN A 59 -14.76 8.46 -13.23
N ASN A 60 -15.53 7.51 -12.72
CA ASN A 60 -16.04 6.34 -13.45
C ASN A 60 -14.95 5.39 -14.04
N GLY A 61 -13.69 5.56 -13.67
CA GLY A 61 -12.60 4.70 -14.15
C GLY A 61 -12.65 3.32 -13.52
N SER A 62 -12.68 3.25 -12.20
CA SER A 62 -12.70 1.99 -11.45
C SER A 62 -14.04 1.26 -11.57
N PRO A 63 -14.05 -0.10 -11.45
CA PRO A 63 -15.28 -0.88 -11.48
C PRO A 63 -16.26 -0.44 -10.38
N ARG A 64 -17.56 -0.44 -10.70
CA ARG A 64 -18.61 -0.03 -9.76
C ARG A 64 -18.58 -0.79 -8.45
N PHE A 65 -18.38 -2.10 -8.51
CA PHE A 65 -18.33 -2.93 -7.30
C PHE A 65 -17.22 -2.51 -6.32
N LEU A 66 -16.07 -2.02 -6.84
CA LEU A 66 -14.99 -1.51 -6.00
C LEU A 66 -15.34 -0.14 -5.41
N GLN A 67 -15.98 0.72 -6.20
CA GLN A 67 -16.49 2.00 -5.70
C GLN A 67 -17.57 1.79 -4.62
N GLU A 68 -18.45 0.80 -4.78
CA GLU A 68 -19.46 0.44 -3.77
C GLU A 68 -18.83 -0.06 -2.47
N LEU A 69 -17.75 -0.83 -2.53
CA LEU A 69 -17.04 -1.30 -1.33
C LEU A 69 -16.34 -0.18 -0.57
N LEU A 70 -15.69 0.76 -1.27
CA LEU A 70 -14.88 1.82 -0.67
C LEU A 70 -15.62 3.16 -0.54
N HIS A 71 -16.79 3.31 -1.13
CA HIS A 71 -17.59 4.49 -1.37
C HIS A 71 -17.17 5.28 -2.62
N PRO A 72 -18.14 5.67 -3.50
CA PRO A 72 -17.83 6.40 -4.74
C PRO A 72 -17.22 7.79 -4.50
N ASP A 73 -17.45 8.39 -3.34
CA ASP A 73 -16.87 9.68 -2.95
C ASP A 73 -15.52 9.56 -2.21
N ALA A 74 -14.93 8.37 -2.11
CA ALA A 74 -13.58 8.22 -1.58
C ALA A 74 -12.55 8.86 -2.53
N VAL A 75 -11.51 9.46 -1.95
CA VAL A 75 -10.52 10.27 -2.68
C VAL A 75 -9.92 9.59 -3.92
N PRO A 76 -9.74 8.25 -4.00
CA PRO A 76 -9.19 7.64 -5.20
C PRO A 76 -10.09 7.74 -6.44
N PHE A 77 -11.39 7.99 -6.26
CA PHE A 77 -12.39 8.04 -7.33
C PHE A 77 -12.83 9.47 -7.66
N LEU A 78 -12.36 10.48 -6.92
CA LEU A 78 -12.60 11.89 -7.17
C LEU A 78 -11.63 12.45 -8.21
N ASP A 79 -11.99 13.62 -8.77
CA ASP A 79 -11.14 14.34 -9.72
C ASP A 79 -11.23 15.87 -9.53
N GLY A 80 -10.37 16.58 -10.27
CA GLY A 80 -10.38 18.03 -10.37
C GLY A 80 -10.15 18.72 -9.02
N GLU A 81 -10.85 19.83 -8.78
CA GLU A 81 -10.67 20.61 -7.55
C GLU A 81 -11.22 19.87 -6.32
N ARG A 82 -12.30 19.09 -6.46
CA ARG A 82 -12.86 18.29 -5.38
C ARG A 82 -11.84 17.27 -4.85
N HIS A 83 -11.11 16.58 -5.77
CA HIS A 83 -10.02 15.69 -5.41
C HIS A 83 -8.90 16.44 -4.71
N ARG A 84 -8.39 17.54 -5.31
CA ARG A 84 -7.27 18.29 -4.74
C ARG A 84 -7.58 18.87 -3.37
N ALA A 85 -8.77 19.44 -3.19
CA ALA A 85 -9.20 20.00 -1.91
C ALA A 85 -9.26 18.89 -0.82
N ARG A 86 -9.90 17.76 -1.13
CA ARG A 86 -9.97 16.60 -0.25
C ARG A 86 -8.57 16.06 0.08
N LYS A 87 -7.75 15.84 -0.95
CA LYS A 87 -6.40 15.31 -0.81
C LYS A 87 -5.51 16.15 0.10
N ARG A 88 -5.55 17.49 -0.04
CA ARG A 88 -4.77 18.40 0.82
C ARG A 88 -5.13 18.28 2.30
N LEU A 89 -6.42 18.13 2.62
CA LEU A 89 -6.88 17.87 4.00
C LEU A 89 -6.35 16.53 4.53
N LEU A 90 -6.41 15.48 3.69
CA LEU A 90 -5.93 14.15 4.06
C LEU A 90 -4.41 14.11 4.27
N LEU A 91 -3.65 14.86 3.47
CA LEU A 91 -2.18 14.92 3.59
C LEU A 91 -1.70 15.52 4.93
N ALA A 92 -2.54 16.26 5.64
CA ALA A 92 -2.21 16.74 6.99
C ALA A 92 -1.92 15.58 7.97
N ALA A 93 -2.64 14.46 7.84
CA ALA A 93 -2.41 13.27 8.66
C ALA A 93 -1.08 12.55 8.36
N PHE A 94 -0.41 12.89 7.28
CA PHE A 94 0.87 12.32 6.85
C PHE A 94 2.00 13.38 6.82
N ALA A 95 1.81 14.50 7.52
CA ALA A 95 2.85 15.50 7.73
C ALA A 95 3.93 14.96 8.70
N PRO A 96 5.20 15.39 8.59
CA PRO A 96 6.30 14.85 9.40
C PRO A 96 6.04 14.87 10.90
N ASP A 97 5.54 15.99 11.43
CA ASP A 97 5.22 16.17 12.84
C ASP A 97 4.04 15.28 13.32
N ALA A 98 3.08 14.97 12.42
CA ALA A 98 2.02 14.04 12.70
C ALA A 98 2.54 12.61 12.75
N LEU A 99 3.35 12.21 11.77
CA LEU A 99 3.96 10.89 11.70
C LEU A 99 4.86 10.59 12.91
N ASP A 100 5.66 11.57 13.36
CA ASP A 100 6.50 11.40 14.54
C ASP A 100 5.67 11.12 15.81
N ARG A 101 4.54 11.81 15.97
CA ARG A 101 3.61 11.58 17.09
C ARG A 101 2.98 10.18 17.09
N TYR A 102 2.83 9.52 15.93
CA TYR A 102 2.24 8.18 15.86
C TYR A 102 3.24 7.06 16.19
N LEU A 103 4.55 7.30 16.01
CA LEU A 103 5.59 6.28 16.16
C LEU A 103 5.55 5.56 17.52
N PRO A 104 5.42 6.24 18.68
CA PRO A 104 5.36 5.55 19.97
C PRO A 104 4.25 4.50 20.04
N GLY A 105 3.03 4.85 19.63
CA GLY A 105 1.90 3.91 19.61
C GLY A 105 2.05 2.81 18.58
N ILE A 106 2.57 3.12 17.37
CA ILE A 106 2.89 2.13 16.35
C ILE A 106 3.88 1.09 16.90
N PHE A 107 4.94 1.55 17.59
CA PHE A 107 5.94 0.65 18.15
C PHE A 107 5.48 -0.09 19.41
N THR A 108 4.52 0.42 20.16
CA THR A 108 3.81 -0.35 21.19
C THR A 108 3.10 -1.56 20.57
N VAL A 109 2.38 -1.39 19.45
CA VAL A 109 1.77 -2.50 18.73
C VAL A 109 2.83 -3.47 18.21
N ILE A 110 3.86 -2.98 17.53
CA ILE A 110 4.93 -3.81 16.94
C ILE A 110 5.64 -4.64 18.02
N ASP A 111 6.01 -4.02 19.15
CA ASP A 111 6.72 -4.72 20.24
C ASP A 111 5.86 -5.80 20.86
N ARG A 112 4.57 -5.57 21.02
CA ARG A 112 3.62 -6.57 21.52
C ARG A 112 3.61 -7.82 20.65
N PHE A 113 3.53 -7.68 19.32
CA PHE A 113 3.57 -8.83 18.40
C PHE A 113 4.95 -9.47 18.35
N ALA A 114 6.02 -8.72 18.19
CA ALA A 114 7.38 -9.25 18.14
C ALA A 114 7.76 -9.99 19.42
N SER A 115 7.27 -9.54 20.58
CA SER A 115 7.45 -10.23 21.86
C SER A 115 6.74 -11.58 21.92
N THR A 116 5.55 -11.71 21.29
CA THR A 116 4.86 -13.01 21.19
C THR A 116 5.54 -13.98 20.21
N TRP A 117 6.23 -13.46 19.19
CA TRP A 117 6.97 -14.29 18.23
C TRP A 117 8.25 -14.86 18.85
N ALA A 118 8.88 -14.07 19.75
CA ALA A 118 10.10 -14.49 20.40
C ALA A 118 9.85 -15.66 21.37
N GLY A 119 10.50 -16.80 21.11
CA GLY A 119 10.34 -18.00 21.91
C GLY A 119 9.16 -18.90 21.54
N ALA A 120 8.33 -18.51 20.54
CA ALA A 120 7.21 -19.34 20.07
C ALA A 120 7.62 -20.55 19.20
N GLY A 121 8.92 -20.72 18.90
CA GLY A 121 9.39 -21.69 17.92
C GLY A 121 9.11 -21.24 16.49
N GLU A 122 9.04 -22.19 15.54
CA GLU A 122 8.69 -21.89 14.16
C GLU A 122 7.20 -21.52 14.04
N LYS A 123 6.91 -20.36 13.46
CA LYS A 123 5.57 -19.82 13.31
C LYS A 123 5.39 -19.16 11.94
N ALA A 124 4.21 -19.33 11.33
CA ALA A 124 3.79 -18.57 10.16
C ALA A 124 3.17 -17.24 10.61
N LEU A 125 3.75 -16.12 10.18
CA LEU A 125 3.40 -14.78 10.67
C LEU A 125 2.32 -14.06 9.87
N ALA A 126 1.84 -14.58 8.73
CA ALA A 126 0.91 -13.88 7.86
C ALA A 126 -0.35 -13.37 8.58
N ALA A 127 -0.96 -14.20 9.44
CA ALA A 127 -2.13 -13.81 10.22
C ALA A 127 -1.78 -12.76 11.28
N ASP A 128 -0.67 -12.93 11.98
CA ASP A 128 -0.20 -11.99 13.00
C ASP A 128 0.14 -10.62 12.36
N LEU A 129 0.79 -10.62 11.19
CA LEU A 129 1.09 -9.39 10.44
C LEU A 129 -0.18 -8.68 9.98
N SER A 130 -1.21 -9.42 9.58
CA SER A 130 -2.51 -8.85 9.24
C SER A 130 -3.19 -8.19 10.46
N GLN A 131 -3.13 -8.85 11.61
CA GLN A 131 -3.64 -8.29 12.86
C GLN A 131 -2.81 -7.08 13.33
N LEU A 132 -1.48 -7.17 13.29
CA LEU A 132 -0.57 -6.06 13.59
C LEU A 132 -0.87 -4.84 12.71
N ALA A 133 -0.99 -5.05 11.40
CA ALA A 133 -1.27 -3.96 10.48
C ALA A 133 -2.64 -3.30 10.76
N PHE A 134 -3.64 -4.10 11.14
CA PHE A 134 -4.92 -3.57 11.58
C PHE A 134 -4.79 -2.78 12.89
N ASP A 135 -4.11 -3.32 13.92
CA ASP A 135 -3.96 -2.67 15.22
C ASP A 135 -3.20 -1.33 15.09
N VAL A 136 -2.17 -1.28 14.21
CA VAL A 136 -1.49 -0.03 13.84
C VAL A 136 -2.48 0.95 13.19
N ALA A 137 -3.25 0.51 12.20
CA ALA A 137 -4.25 1.35 11.55
C ALA A 137 -5.32 1.83 12.52
N ASN A 138 -5.77 0.96 13.42
CA ASN A 138 -6.76 1.27 14.45
C ASN A 138 -6.25 2.34 15.43
N HIS A 139 -5.00 2.20 15.90
CA HIS A 139 -4.37 3.22 16.72
C HIS A 139 -4.30 4.57 15.98
N VAL A 140 -3.78 4.57 14.75
CA VAL A 140 -3.52 5.81 13.99
C VAL A 140 -4.83 6.47 13.52
N PHE A 141 -5.79 5.71 12.96
CA PHE A 141 -6.95 6.26 12.26
C PHE A 141 -8.25 6.28 13.10
N ALA A 142 -8.32 5.50 14.18
CA ALA A 142 -9.48 5.45 15.05
C ALA A 142 -9.16 5.74 16.52
N ALA A 143 -7.93 6.16 16.84
CA ALA A 143 -7.46 6.40 18.19
C ALA A 143 -7.65 5.16 19.11
N GLY A 144 -7.50 3.96 18.56
CA GLY A 144 -7.55 2.70 19.30
C GLY A 144 -6.40 2.58 20.29
N ASP A 145 -6.61 1.80 21.34
CA ASP A 145 -5.56 1.50 22.31
C ASP A 145 -4.47 0.63 21.67
N PRO A 146 -3.21 1.09 21.58
CA PRO A 146 -2.12 0.31 20.98
C PRO A 146 -1.73 -0.93 21.80
N ALA A 147 -2.14 -1.02 23.07
CA ALA A 147 -1.93 -2.19 23.92
C ALA A 147 -2.97 -3.29 23.71
N ALA A 148 -4.08 -3.00 23.03
CA ALA A 148 -5.17 -3.93 22.76
C ALA A 148 -5.18 -4.42 21.31
N SER A 149 -5.86 -5.56 21.08
CA SER A 149 -6.20 -6.07 19.75
C SER A 149 -7.71 -6.18 19.58
N ASP A 150 -8.21 -5.72 18.43
CA ASP A 150 -9.60 -5.93 18.02
C ASP A 150 -9.63 -6.95 16.86
N VAL A 151 -9.73 -8.23 17.24
CA VAL A 151 -9.66 -9.36 16.30
C VAL A 151 -10.88 -9.38 15.37
N GLU A 152 -12.05 -9.00 15.88
CA GLU A 152 -13.30 -8.99 15.10
C GLU A 152 -13.22 -7.96 13.98
N ARG A 153 -12.76 -6.76 14.28
CA ARG A 153 -12.64 -5.69 13.28
C ARG A 153 -11.51 -5.96 12.29
N ALA A 154 -10.40 -6.54 12.76
CA ALA A 154 -9.33 -6.99 11.85
C ALA A 154 -9.83 -8.03 10.85
N ALA A 155 -10.66 -9.00 11.29
CA ALA A 155 -11.27 -9.99 10.42
C ALA A 155 -12.23 -9.34 9.40
N ASP A 156 -13.02 -8.37 9.80
CA ASP A 156 -13.89 -7.62 8.90
C ASP A 156 -13.09 -6.87 7.81
N PHE A 157 -11.99 -6.22 8.16
CA PHE A 157 -11.12 -5.56 7.16
C PHE A 157 -10.43 -6.57 6.24
N ALA A 158 -10.02 -7.73 6.76
CA ALA A 158 -9.49 -8.80 5.94
C ALA A 158 -10.53 -9.31 4.92
N LEU A 159 -11.80 -9.47 5.32
CA LEU A 159 -12.90 -9.82 4.42
C LEU A 159 -13.14 -8.73 3.37
N LEU A 160 -13.10 -7.45 3.75
CA LEU A 160 -13.23 -6.33 2.83
C LEU A 160 -12.13 -6.34 1.76
N ASN A 161 -10.87 -6.53 2.17
CA ASN A 161 -9.72 -6.65 1.28
C ASN A 161 -9.88 -7.84 0.31
N GLN A 162 -10.27 -9.01 0.80
CA GLN A 162 -10.47 -10.20 0.00
C GLN A 162 -11.58 -10.01 -1.06
N GLY A 163 -12.69 -9.38 -0.67
CA GLY A 163 -13.83 -9.13 -1.55
C GLY A 163 -13.52 -8.13 -2.66
N ALA A 164 -12.67 -7.14 -2.42
CA ALA A 164 -12.28 -6.14 -3.43
C ALA A 164 -11.56 -6.75 -4.64
N PHE A 165 -10.94 -7.92 -4.48
CA PHE A 165 -10.21 -8.66 -5.52
C PHE A 165 -10.91 -9.98 -5.92
N SER A 166 -12.21 -10.11 -5.64
CA SER A 166 -13.02 -11.29 -5.98
C SER A 166 -14.06 -10.96 -7.05
N PRO A 167 -14.65 -11.98 -7.72
CA PRO A 167 -15.80 -11.76 -8.59
C PRO A 167 -16.94 -11.05 -7.84
N PRO A 168 -17.58 -10.01 -8.43
CA PRO A 168 -18.56 -9.17 -7.74
C PRO A 168 -19.94 -9.82 -7.65
N ILE A 169 -20.01 -11.01 -7.07
CA ILE A 169 -21.24 -11.77 -6.86
C ILE A 169 -21.68 -11.54 -5.41
N ASN A 170 -22.75 -10.79 -5.20
CA ASN A 170 -23.26 -10.46 -3.86
C ASN A 170 -24.24 -11.52 -3.35
N LEU A 171 -23.69 -12.67 -2.91
CA LEU A 171 -24.43 -13.71 -2.22
C LEU A 171 -23.83 -13.96 -0.84
N PRO A 172 -24.58 -14.47 0.16
CA PRO A 172 -24.10 -14.62 1.54
C PRO A 172 -22.80 -15.41 1.70
N PHE A 173 -22.55 -16.39 0.85
CA PHE A 173 -21.39 -17.30 0.90
C PHE A 173 -20.23 -16.88 0.00
N THR A 174 -20.39 -15.87 -0.86
CA THR A 174 -19.31 -15.40 -1.74
C THR A 174 -18.35 -14.46 -1.02
N ALA A 175 -17.11 -14.33 -1.50
CA ALA A 175 -16.13 -13.42 -0.94
C ALA A 175 -16.62 -11.96 -1.01
N TYR A 176 -17.17 -11.53 -2.16
CA TYR A 176 -17.72 -10.19 -2.32
C TYR A 176 -18.93 -9.94 -1.41
N GLY A 177 -19.88 -10.89 -1.32
CA GLY A 177 -21.04 -10.75 -0.44
C GLY A 177 -20.67 -10.69 1.06
N ARG A 178 -19.62 -11.43 1.48
CA ARG A 178 -19.06 -11.28 2.85
C ARG A 178 -18.40 -9.91 3.05
N ALA A 179 -17.68 -9.41 2.04
CA ALA A 179 -17.05 -8.09 2.09
C ALA A 179 -18.07 -6.95 2.21
N VAL A 180 -19.18 -7.02 1.48
CA VAL A 180 -20.28 -6.04 1.60
C VAL A 180 -20.81 -5.96 3.02
N ARG A 181 -21.08 -7.12 3.67
CA ARG A 181 -21.53 -7.14 5.06
C ARG A 181 -20.46 -6.67 6.06
N ALA A 182 -19.20 -7.04 5.83
CA ALA A 182 -18.09 -6.57 6.64
C ALA A 182 -17.96 -5.04 6.53
N ARG A 183 -18.01 -4.48 5.30
CA ARG A 183 -18.01 -3.02 5.07
C ARG A 183 -19.10 -2.32 5.90
N ASP A 184 -20.31 -2.86 5.92
CA ASP A 184 -21.43 -2.22 6.62
C ASP A 184 -21.18 -2.19 8.13
N ARG A 185 -20.65 -3.27 8.74
CA ARG A 185 -20.21 -3.28 10.14
C ARG A 185 -19.06 -2.30 10.41
N LEU A 186 -18.08 -2.25 9.52
CA LEU A 186 -16.93 -1.35 9.64
C LEU A 186 -17.35 0.13 9.56
N ARG A 187 -18.32 0.47 8.71
CA ARG A 187 -18.86 1.82 8.64
C ARG A 187 -19.53 2.25 9.94
N VAL A 188 -20.27 1.34 10.58
CA VAL A 188 -20.85 1.59 11.91
C VAL A 188 -19.72 1.85 12.91
N TYR A 189 -18.74 0.95 12.98
CA TYR A 189 -17.58 1.11 13.87
C TYR A 189 -16.85 2.45 13.65
N ILE A 190 -16.50 2.78 12.42
CA ILE A 190 -15.78 4.02 12.11
C ILE A 190 -16.60 5.25 12.50
N ARG A 191 -17.91 5.24 12.25
CA ARG A 191 -18.80 6.34 12.61
C ARG A 191 -18.84 6.56 14.13
N GLU A 192 -18.87 5.48 14.90
CA GLU A 192 -18.79 5.53 16.36
C GLU A 192 -17.46 6.13 16.84
N GLN A 193 -16.33 5.71 16.25
CA GLN A 193 -15.02 6.29 16.58
C GLN A 193 -14.94 7.79 16.22
N VAL A 194 -15.44 8.16 15.05
CA VAL A 194 -15.52 9.57 14.64
C VAL A 194 -16.38 10.40 15.60
N ALA A 195 -17.48 9.86 16.10
CA ALA A 195 -18.39 10.57 17.02
C ALA A 195 -17.85 10.66 18.45
N SER A 196 -17.28 9.56 18.98
CA SER A 196 -16.97 9.42 20.40
C SER A 196 -15.56 9.83 20.79
N ARG A 197 -14.58 9.83 19.85
CA ARG A 197 -13.18 10.10 20.16
C ARG A 197 -12.74 11.46 19.62
N ASP A 198 -11.99 12.22 20.42
CA ASP A 198 -11.32 13.45 19.95
C ASP A 198 -10.13 13.13 19.03
N GLY A 199 -9.51 11.96 19.22
CA GLY A 199 -8.39 11.48 18.41
C GLY A 199 -7.09 12.22 18.68
N GLN A 200 -6.92 12.86 19.85
CA GLN A 200 -5.71 13.61 20.18
C GLN A 200 -4.45 12.74 19.99
N GLY A 201 -3.44 13.27 19.33
CA GLY A 201 -2.18 12.56 19.06
C GLY A 201 -2.26 11.54 17.90
N THR A 202 -3.38 11.40 17.22
CA THR A 202 -3.60 10.45 16.12
C THR A 202 -4.06 11.13 14.83
N ALA A 203 -4.07 10.39 13.71
CA ALA A 203 -4.54 10.90 12.44
C ALA A 203 -6.02 11.30 12.48
N LEU A 204 -6.85 10.64 13.29
CA LEU A 204 -8.25 11.03 13.48
C LEU A 204 -8.35 12.47 13.99
N GLY A 205 -7.59 12.82 15.03
CA GLY A 205 -7.58 14.16 15.58
C GLY A 205 -7.03 15.20 14.60
N VAL A 206 -5.96 14.86 13.87
CA VAL A 206 -5.41 15.73 12.82
C VAL A 206 -6.46 16.00 11.73
N LEU A 207 -7.16 14.98 11.25
CA LEU A 207 -8.17 15.10 10.19
C LEU A 207 -9.39 15.91 10.64
N LYS A 208 -9.85 15.71 11.89
CA LYS A 208 -10.91 16.54 12.49
C LYS A 208 -10.51 18.00 12.61
N GLY A 209 -9.24 18.26 12.92
CA GLY A 209 -8.67 19.61 13.03
C GLY A 209 -8.31 20.26 11.71
N ALA A 210 -8.10 19.47 10.64
CA ALA A 210 -7.59 19.96 9.35
C ALA A 210 -8.52 21.02 8.72
N ARG A 211 -7.92 22.08 8.20
CA ARG A 211 -8.60 23.17 7.50
C ARG A 211 -7.89 23.48 6.18
N SER A 212 -8.67 23.73 5.13
CA SER A 212 -8.15 24.30 3.91
C SER A 212 -7.80 25.79 4.10
N ARG A 213 -7.12 26.40 3.13
CA ARG A 213 -6.85 27.84 3.14
C ARG A 213 -8.15 28.69 3.21
N GLY A 214 -9.26 28.18 2.68
CA GLY A 214 -10.59 28.81 2.74
C GLY A 214 -11.43 28.39 3.96
N GLY A 215 -10.84 27.72 4.96
CA GLY A 215 -11.53 27.31 6.20
C GLY A 215 -12.37 26.03 6.07
N ALA A 216 -12.50 25.43 4.86
CA ALA A 216 -13.24 24.19 4.67
C ALA A 216 -12.56 23.02 5.43
N ARG A 217 -13.39 22.11 5.94
CA ARG A 217 -12.97 20.91 6.70
C ARG A 217 -13.70 19.68 6.16
N LEU A 218 -13.22 18.50 6.54
CA LEU A 218 -13.97 17.28 6.32
C LEU A 218 -15.18 17.25 7.27
N ASP A 219 -16.35 16.95 6.74
CA ASP A 219 -17.51 16.67 7.56
C ASP A 219 -17.44 15.22 8.11
N PRO A 220 -18.29 14.84 9.10
CA PRO A 220 -18.25 13.50 9.68
C PRO A 220 -18.47 12.35 8.67
N ALA A 221 -19.29 12.56 7.63
CA ALA A 221 -19.55 11.56 6.60
C ALA A 221 -18.32 11.40 5.68
N GLU A 222 -17.68 12.51 5.33
CA GLU A 222 -16.44 12.52 4.57
C GLU A 222 -15.30 11.84 5.35
N LEU A 223 -15.21 12.07 6.67
CA LEU A 223 -14.26 11.36 7.53
C LEU A 223 -14.53 9.85 7.56
N GLU A 224 -15.79 9.42 7.72
CA GLU A 224 -16.15 8.00 7.67
C GLU A 224 -15.66 7.35 6.37
N ILE A 225 -15.92 7.99 5.23
CA ILE A 225 -15.53 7.51 3.90
C ILE A 225 -14.01 7.34 3.78
N GLU A 226 -13.27 8.38 4.15
CA GLU A 226 -11.80 8.36 3.99
C GLU A 226 -11.12 7.45 5.01
N LEU A 227 -11.64 7.32 6.22
CA LEU A 227 -11.13 6.38 7.20
C LEU A 227 -11.35 4.93 6.77
N LEU A 228 -12.52 4.58 6.21
CA LEU A 228 -12.75 3.25 5.63
C LEU A 228 -11.72 2.92 4.55
N HIS A 229 -11.47 3.88 3.66
CA HIS A 229 -10.44 3.74 2.61
C HIS A 229 -9.03 3.61 3.21
N PHE A 230 -8.68 4.40 4.22
CA PHE A 230 -7.37 4.33 4.88
C PHE A 230 -7.12 3.01 5.59
N PHE A 231 -8.10 2.51 6.33
CA PHE A 231 -8.02 1.19 6.95
C PHE A 231 -7.83 0.08 5.92
N PHE A 232 -8.65 0.10 4.85
CA PHE A 232 -8.53 -0.86 3.75
C PHE A 232 -7.10 -0.88 3.16
N ALA A 233 -6.56 0.31 2.86
CA ALA A 233 -5.25 0.44 2.25
C ALA A 233 -4.11 0.09 3.23
N ALA A 234 -4.22 0.54 4.49
CA ALA A 234 -3.18 0.36 5.50
C ALA A 234 -3.05 -1.10 5.92
N GLN A 235 -4.15 -1.80 6.20
CA GLN A 235 -4.09 -3.20 6.60
C GLN A 235 -3.43 -4.07 5.53
N GLY A 236 -3.94 -4.06 4.31
CA GLY A 236 -3.36 -4.87 3.22
C GLY A 236 -1.93 -4.45 2.88
N GLY A 237 -1.71 -3.12 2.79
CA GLY A 237 -0.42 -2.55 2.42
C GLY A 237 0.69 -2.81 3.42
N LEU A 238 0.44 -2.57 4.71
CA LEU A 238 1.44 -2.79 5.76
C LEU A 238 1.71 -4.29 5.98
N THR A 239 0.67 -5.12 5.93
CA THR A 239 0.82 -6.58 6.00
C THR A 239 1.80 -7.09 4.95
N ALA A 240 1.58 -6.72 3.68
CA ALA A 240 2.45 -7.16 2.58
C ALA A 240 3.87 -6.60 2.71
N ALA A 241 4.00 -5.32 3.03
CA ALA A 241 5.29 -4.65 3.16
C ALA A 241 6.16 -5.29 4.26
N LEU A 242 5.60 -5.55 5.45
CA LEU A 242 6.32 -6.19 6.55
C LEU A 242 6.60 -7.67 6.27
N ALA A 243 5.67 -8.38 5.62
CA ALA A 243 5.88 -9.77 5.22
C ALA A 243 7.10 -9.91 4.31
N TRP A 244 7.16 -9.11 3.24
CA TRP A 244 8.29 -9.13 2.31
C TRP A 244 9.59 -8.62 2.92
N LEU A 245 9.52 -7.66 3.83
CA LEU A 245 10.68 -7.21 4.57
C LEU A 245 11.27 -8.35 5.44
N LEU A 246 10.42 -9.10 6.15
CA LEU A 246 10.88 -10.26 6.94
C LEU A 246 11.45 -11.39 6.07
N VAL A 247 10.86 -11.66 4.89
CA VAL A 247 11.44 -12.58 3.90
C VAL A 247 12.84 -12.14 3.51
N VAL A 248 13.00 -10.87 3.13
CA VAL A 248 14.31 -10.32 2.74
C VAL A 248 15.32 -10.40 3.87
N LEU A 249 14.93 -10.08 5.10
CA LEU A 249 15.83 -10.20 6.26
C LEU A 249 16.26 -11.65 6.51
N GLY A 250 15.36 -12.59 6.27
CA GLY A 250 15.63 -14.02 6.42
C GLY A 250 16.49 -14.61 5.31
N GLU A 251 16.20 -14.28 4.06
CA GLU A 251 16.95 -14.77 2.88
C GLU A 251 18.32 -14.09 2.70
N HIS A 252 18.50 -12.89 3.30
CA HIS A 252 19.74 -12.11 3.15
C HIS A 252 20.38 -11.75 4.51
N PRO A 253 21.02 -12.71 5.22
CA PRO A 253 21.59 -12.46 6.55
C PRO A 253 22.64 -11.34 6.59
N ARG A 254 23.36 -11.11 5.48
CA ARG A 254 24.30 -9.97 5.36
C ARG A 254 23.59 -8.63 5.40
N ILE A 255 22.40 -8.52 4.78
CA ILE A 255 21.57 -7.31 4.85
C ILE A 255 21.09 -7.12 6.29
N ALA A 256 20.54 -8.16 6.93
CA ALA A 256 20.11 -8.08 8.32
C ALA A 256 21.24 -7.64 9.26
N GLY A 257 22.46 -8.18 9.06
CA GLY A 257 23.65 -7.77 9.82
C GLY A 257 24.04 -6.30 9.60
N ARG A 258 23.98 -5.78 8.36
CA ARG A 258 24.22 -4.37 8.03
C ARG A 258 23.20 -3.45 8.71
N LEU A 259 21.90 -3.79 8.64
CA LEU A 259 20.83 -3.02 9.27
C LEU A 259 20.97 -3.01 10.79
N ARG A 260 21.38 -4.12 11.38
CA ARG A 260 21.65 -4.22 12.82
C ARG A 260 22.79 -3.25 13.24
N ALA A 261 23.93 -3.31 12.54
CA ALA A 261 25.07 -2.45 12.84
C ALA A 261 24.70 -0.95 12.75
N GLU A 262 23.90 -0.59 11.71
CA GLU A 262 23.37 0.79 11.58
C GLU A 262 22.45 1.14 12.76
N ALA A 263 21.51 0.27 13.10
CA ALA A 263 20.54 0.49 14.17
C ALA A 263 21.18 0.53 15.56
N ASP A 264 22.20 -0.27 15.81
CA ASP A 264 22.97 -0.24 17.07
C ASP A 264 23.66 1.13 17.29
N GLY A 265 24.04 1.83 16.22
CA GLY A 265 24.64 3.18 16.28
C GLY A 265 23.65 4.35 16.34
N VAL A 266 22.40 4.15 15.92
CA VAL A 266 21.41 5.24 15.74
C VAL A 266 20.24 5.14 16.74
N LEU A 267 19.72 3.93 16.99
CA LEU A 267 18.51 3.75 17.79
C LEU A 267 18.83 3.58 19.28
N GLY A 268 18.02 4.25 20.11
CA GLY A 268 17.99 4.02 21.56
C GLY A 268 17.11 2.83 21.94
N ASP A 269 16.80 2.71 23.24
CA ASP A 269 15.97 1.63 23.77
C ASP A 269 14.47 1.88 23.61
N GLY A 270 14.06 3.12 23.41
CA GLY A 270 12.69 3.53 23.16
C GLY A 270 12.23 3.28 21.73
N PRO A 271 10.98 3.68 21.42
CA PRO A 271 10.48 3.74 20.05
C PRO A 271 11.38 4.64 19.18
N PRO A 272 11.63 4.27 17.90
CA PRO A 272 12.33 5.15 16.96
C PRO A 272 11.61 6.50 16.78
N THR A 273 12.38 7.59 16.69
CA THR A 273 11.87 8.90 16.32
C THR A 273 12.03 9.14 14.81
N LEU A 274 11.30 10.11 14.27
CA LEU A 274 11.43 10.52 12.87
C LEU A 274 12.88 10.89 12.51
N ALA A 275 13.57 11.61 13.40
CA ALA A 275 14.97 12.01 13.22
C ALA A 275 15.88 10.78 13.10
N GLN A 276 15.78 9.84 14.03
CA GLN A 276 16.57 8.60 14.01
C GLN A 276 16.30 7.77 12.74
N VAL A 277 15.03 7.64 12.31
CA VAL A 277 14.71 6.95 11.06
C VAL A 277 15.33 7.67 9.86
N GLY A 278 15.45 8.99 9.90
CA GLY A 278 16.18 9.79 8.91
C GLY A 278 17.66 9.41 8.79
N GLU A 279 18.29 8.91 9.84
CA GLU A 279 19.69 8.47 9.86
C GLU A 279 19.89 7.01 9.42
N LEU A 280 18.82 6.19 9.36
CA LEU A 280 18.86 4.78 8.94
C LEU A 280 18.94 4.65 7.41
N ALA A 281 20.05 5.04 6.79
CA ALA A 281 20.20 5.09 5.34
C ALA A 281 20.09 3.70 4.67
N ALA A 282 20.74 2.68 5.26
CA ALA A 282 20.68 1.31 4.75
C ALA A 282 19.27 0.73 4.90
N ALA A 283 18.59 0.96 6.02
CA ALA A 283 17.22 0.49 6.23
C ALA A 283 16.24 1.16 5.28
N ARG A 284 16.42 2.45 4.95
CA ARG A 284 15.62 3.15 3.92
C ARG A 284 15.84 2.55 2.52
N ALA A 285 17.10 2.30 2.15
CA ALA A 285 17.44 1.69 0.85
C ALA A 285 16.85 0.28 0.72
N VAL A 286 16.95 -0.56 1.76
CA VAL A 286 16.35 -1.90 1.82
C VAL A 286 14.82 -1.80 1.70
N SER A 287 14.18 -0.92 2.43
CA SER A 287 12.71 -0.74 2.40
C SER A 287 12.22 -0.31 1.01
N ARG A 288 12.94 0.61 0.35
CA ARG A 288 12.63 1.01 -1.02
C ARG A 288 12.78 -0.14 -2.01
N GLU A 289 13.85 -0.95 -1.88
CA GLU A 289 14.05 -2.10 -2.75
C GLU A 289 13.01 -3.21 -2.49
N VAL A 290 12.56 -3.41 -1.26
CA VAL A 290 11.42 -4.30 -0.97
C VAL A 290 10.17 -3.82 -1.71
N LEU A 291 9.83 -2.54 -1.64
CA LEU A 291 8.66 -1.98 -2.33
C LEU A 291 8.80 -2.01 -3.86
N ARG A 292 10.03 -1.94 -4.41
CA ARG A 292 10.30 -2.12 -5.82
C ARG A 292 10.14 -3.57 -6.25
N ALA A 293 10.74 -4.49 -5.51
CA ALA A 293 10.76 -5.92 -5.83
C ALA A 293 9.42 -6.61 -5.54
N PHE A 294 8.66 -6.11 -4.56
CA PHE A 294 7.40 -6.68 -4.10
C PHE A 294 6.36 -5.56 -3.87
N PRO A 295 5.94 -4.84 -4.92
CA PRO A 295 5.00 -3.74 -4.75
C PRO A 295 3.64 -4.25 -4.28
N ILE A 296 2.95 -3.41 -3.49
CA ILE A 296 1.66 -3.72 -2.90
C ILE A 296 0.57 -3.86 -3.97
N ALA A 297 0.64 -3.06 -5.04
CA ALA A 297 -0.34 -3.09 -6.12
C ALA A 297 0.33 -3.34 -7.48
N PRO A 298 -0.25 -4.18 -8.35
CA PRO A 298 0.27 -4.41 -9.69
C PRO A 298 0.02 -3.23 -10.63
N VAL A 299 -1.08 -2.50 -10.38
CA VAL A 299 -1.55 -1.37 -11.19
C VAL A 299 -2.16 -0.28 -10.31
N THR A 300 -2.30 0.91 -10.84
CA THR A 300 -3.04 2.01 -10.21
C THR A 300 -4.55 1.78 -10.26
N PHE A 301 -5.33 2.58 -9.54
CA PHE A 301 -6.75 2.75 -9.86
C PHE A 301 -6.91 3.20 -11.32
N LEU A 302 -7.99 2.72 -11.96
CA LEU A 302 -8.25 2.99 -13.37
C LEU A 302 -8.67 4.45 -13.58
N GLY A 303 -8.31 4.98 -14.75
CA GLY A 303 -8.81 6.25 -15.26
C GLY A 303 -9.57 6.05 -16.57
N VAL A 304 -10.25 7.11 -17.03
CA VAL A 304 -10.93 7.19 -18.32
C VAL A 304 -10.26 8.27 -19.17
N ALA A 305 -9.89 7.97 -20.40
CA ALA A 305 -9.34 8.96 -21.33
C ALA A 305 -10.36 10.08 -21.62
N ARG A 306 -9.96 11.33 -21.36
CA ARG A 306 -10.84 12.50 -21.49
C ARG A 306 -11.12 12.88 -22.93
N LYS A 307 -10.22 12.56 -23.84
CA LYS A 307 -10.22 12.86 -25.28
C LYS A 307 -9.46 11.78 -26.04
N ASP A 308 -9.49 11.82 -27.35
CA ASP A 308 -8.59 11.04 -28.15
C ASP A 308 -7.15 11.49 -27.88
N LEU A 309 -6.28 10.53 -27.59
CA LEU A 309 -4.90 10.72 -27.19
C LEU A 309 -3.99 9.88 -28.09
N GLU A 310 -2.73 10.30 -28.19
CA GLU A 310 -1.68 9.54 -28.87
C GLU A 310 -0.42 9.53 -28.00
N LEU A 311 0.21 8.37 -27.88
CA LEU A 311 1.49 8.18 -27.21
C LEU A 311 2.30 7.15 -28.00
N ASP A 312 3.50 7.55 -28.47
CA ASP A 312 4.42 6.69 -29.22
C ASP A 312 3.75 5.98 -30.43
N GLY A 313 2.87 6.70 -31.15
CA GLY A 313 2.09 6.17 -32.29
C GLY A 313 0.89 5.29 -31.87
N PHE A 314 0.66 5.07 -30.58
CA PHE A 314 -0.47 4.30 -30.09
C PHE A 314 -1.67 5.23 -29.85
N ARG A 315 -2.77 4.99 -30.58
CA ARG A 315 -4.01 5.77 -30.46
C ARG A 315 -4.90 5.25 -29.33
N ILE A 316 -5.30 6.14 -28.43
CA ILE A 316 -6.19 5.90 -27.29
C ILE A 316 -7.44 6.72 -27.53
N ARG A 317 -8.60 6.07 -27.63
CA ARG A 317 -9.86 6.78 -27.88
C ARG A 317 -10.43 7.36 -26.58
N ALA A 318 -11.11 8.47 -26.69
CA ALA A 318 -11.93 9.02 -25.61
C ALA A 318 -12.84 7.95 -25.03
N GLY A 319 -12.98 7.91 -23.69
CA GLY A 319 -13.79 6.93 -23.00
C GLY A 319 -13.10 5.56 -22.74
N TRP A 320 -11.95 5.25 -23.36
CA TRP A 320 -11.20 4.05 -23.00
C TRP A 320 -10.64 4.18 -21.59
N LYS A 321 -10.58 3.05 -20.87
CA LYS A 321 -9.95 3.00 -19.56
C LYS A 321 -8.43 2.89 -19.68
N GLY A 322 -7.73 3.40 -18.67
CA GLY A 322 -6.29 3.30 -18.56
C GLY A 322 -5.87 2.86 -17.16
N ALA A 323 -4.69 2.26 -17.04
CA ALA A 323 -4.04 1.92 -15.78
C ALA A 323 -2.52 2.09 -15.87
N GLY A 324 -1.90 2.73 -14.89
CA GLY A 324 -0.45 2.70 -14.74
C GLY A 324 -0.01 1.32 -14.25
N ALA A 325 0.83 0.63 -15.01
CA ALA A 325 1.34 -0.71 -14.70
C ALA A 325 2.52 -0.60 -13.73
N ILE A 326 2.24 -0.52 -12.43
CA ILE A 326 3.23 -0.33 -11.35
C ILE A 326 4.30 -1.41 -11.43
N TRP A 327 3.89 -2.68 -11.37
CA TRP A 327 4.82 -3.80 -11.37
C TRP A 327 5.72 -3.81 -12.61
N ALA A 328 5.13 -3.67 -13.80
CA ALA A 328 5.89 -3.67 -15.04
C ALA A 328 6.89 -2.49 -15.11
N THR A 329 6.53 -1.31 -14.61
CA THR A 329 7.42 -0.14 -14.52
C THR A 329 8.58 -0.39 -13.55
N LEU A 330 8.35 -1.02 -12.42
CA LEU A 330 9.38 -1.35 -11.42
C LEU A 330 10.27 -2.52 -11.85
N GLN A 331 9.90 -3.25 -12.91
CA GLN A 331 10.69 -4.32 -13.54
C GLN A 331 11.30 -3.89 -14.89
N ASP A 332 11.25 -2.60 -15.22
CA ASP A 332 11.85 -2.08 -16.45
C ASP A 332 13.38 -2.11 -16.38
N SER A 333 14.03 -2.90 -17.25
CA SER A 333 15.49 -3.03 -17.30
C SER A 333 16.20 -1.78 -17.81
N ALA A 334 15.49 -0.87 -18.48
CA ALA A 334 16.02 0.42 -18.87
C ALA A 334 16.21 1.38 -17.68
N VAL A 335 15.43 1.16 -16.61
CA VAL A 335 15.48 1.95 -15.36
C VAL A 335 16.30 1.21 -14.29
N PHE A 336 16.03 -0.07 -14.10
CA PHE A 336 16.66 -0.89 -13.08
C PHE A 336 17.48 -2.01 -13.73
N ARG A 337 18.79 -1.79 -13.85
CA ARG A 337 19.67 -2.84 -14.35
C ARG A 337 19.50 -4.12 -13.52
N ASP A 338 19.23 -5.25 -14.18
CA ASP A 338 18.95 -6.54 -13.53
C ASP A 338 17.81 -6.41 -12.50
N PRO A 339 16.56 -6.15 -12.95
CA PRO A 339 15.45 -5.82 -12.06
C PRO A 339 14.98 -6.99 -11.19
N THR A 340 15.37 -8.23 -11.53
CA THR A 340 15.05 -9.43 -10.74
C THR A 340 15.96 -9.63 -9.55
N ALA A 341 17.17 -9.03 -9.55
CA ALA A 341 18.09 -9.09 -8.43
C ALA A 341 17.71 -8.09 -7.35
N PHE A 342 17.71 -8.53 -6.09
CA PHE A 342 17.50 -7.67 -4.92
C PHE A 342 18.79 -6.90 -4.60
N ARG A 343 18.81 -5.60 -4.89
CA ARG A 343 19.99 -4.72 -4.75
C ARG A 343 19.60 -3.40 -4.07
N PRO A 344 19.59 -3.32 -2.75
CA PRO A 344 19.18 -2.11 -2.02
C PRO A 344 19.98 -0.86 -2.37
N ASP A 345 21.28 -1.01 -2.62
CA ASP A 345 22.18 0.12 -2.86
C ASP A 345 21.82 0.95 -4.12
N ARG A 346 21.01 0.39 -5.05
CA ARG A 346 20.48 1.15 -6.20
C ARG A 346 19.42 2.19 -5.80
N LEU A 347 18.85 2.08 -4.61
CA LEU A 347 17.78 2.93 -4.09
C LEU A 347 18.18 3.63 -2.78
N ASP A 348 19.48 3.87 -2.58
CA ASP A 348 19.94 4.85 -1.61
C ASP A 348 19.47 6.26 -2.00
N ASP A 349 19.80 7.27 -1.21
CA ASP A 349 19.30 8.63 -1.45
C ASP A 349 19.82 9.23 -2.76
N GLN A 350 21.02 8.86 -3.21
CA GLN A 350 21.58 9.28 -4.51
C GLN A 350 20.91 8.51 -5.65
N GLY A 351 20.78 7.20 -5.52
CA GLY A 351 20.14 6.34 -6.51
C GLY A 351 18.69 6.73 -6.77
N ILE A 352 17.90 6.98 -5.71
CA ILE A 352 16.50 7.43 -5.89
C ILE A 352 16.41 8.81 -6.55
N ALA A 353 17.31 9.72 -6.22
CA ALA A 353 17.37 11.06 -6.82
C ALA A 353 17.78 11.04 -8.30
N ALA A 354 18.54 10.03 -8.74
CA ALA A 354 18.98 9.86 -10.11
C ALA A 354 17.93 9.21 -11.04
N LEU A 355 16.85 8.65 -10.48
CA LEU A 355 15.81 8.02 -11.29
C LEU A 355 14.99 9.05 -12.10
N PRO A 356 14.58 8.71 -13.32
CA PRO A 356 13.71 9.58 -14.10
C PRO A 356 12.35 9.75 -13.41
N PRO A 357 11.66 10.88 -13.60
CA PRO A 357 10.29 11.06 -13.15
C PRO A 357 9.40 9.89 -13.60
N GLY A 358 8.66 9.28 -12.69
CA GLY A 358 7.85 8.08 -12.96
C GLY A 358 8.65 6.77 -13.02
N GLY A 359 9.95 6.77 -12.71
CA GLY A 359 10.76 5.55 -12.64
C GLY A 359 10.55 4.72 -11.39
N TYR A 360 10.29 5.37 -10.24
CA TYR A 360 10.00 4.70 -8.96
C TYR A 360 8.59 5.00 -8.51
N VAL A 361 7.68 4.05 -8.69
CA VAL A 361 6.22 4.26 -8.55
C VAL A 361 5.52 3.19 -7.70
N PRO A 362 6.11 2.66 -6.62
CA PRO A 362 5.47 1.57 -5.85
C PRO A 362 4.15 2.00 -5.20
N GLN A 363 3.97 3.29 -4.92
CA GLN A 363 2.73 3.88 -4.41
C GLN A 363 2.01 4.77 -5.45
N GLY A 364 2.20 4.48 -6.75
CA GLY A 364 1.75 5.33 -7.84
C GLY A 364 2.74 6.45 -8.14
N GLY A 365 2.36 7.39 -8.99
CA GLY A 365 3.22 8.47 -9.48
C GLY A 365 2.51 9.82 -9.53
N GLY A 366 3.17 10.79 -10.14
CA GLY A 366 2.68 12.16 -10.26
C GLY A 366 2.91 13.00 -8.99
N PRO A 367 2.33 14.22 -8.92
CA PRO A 367 2.49 15.12 -7.79
C PRO A 367 1.85 14.55 -6.52
N ARG A 368 2.35 14.98 -5.35
CA ARG A 368 1.88 14.47 -4.05
C ARG A 368 0.40 14.78 -3.78
N ASP A 369 -0.10 15.91 -4.24
CA ASP A 369 -1.51 16.31 -4.14
C ASP A 369 -2.39 15.78 -5.30
N GLY A 370 -1.79 14.98 -6.21
CA GLY A 370 -2.47 14.20 -7.23
C GLY A 370 -2.90 12.81 -6.73
N HIS A 371 -3.05 11.85 -7.65
CA HIS A 371 -3.47 10.47 -7.34
C HIS A 371 -2.35 9.55 -6.80
N ARG A 372 -1.22 10.09 -6.42
CA ARG A 372 -0.19 9.37 -5.66
C ARG A 372 -0.70 9.01 -4.26
N CYS A 373 -0.30 7.87 -3.71
CA CYS A 373 -0.78 7.38 -2.42
C CYS A 373 -0.55 8.41 -1.30
N PRO A 374 -1.57 8.79 -0.51
CA PRO A 374 -1.39 9.72 0.61
C PRO A 374 -0.54 9.12 1.74
N GLY A 375 -0.63 7.79 1.95
CA GLY A 375 0.10 7.05 2.99
C GLY A 375 1.56 6.72 2.64
N GLU A 376 2.09 7.21 1.52
CA GLU A 376 3.47 6.94 1.11
C GLU A 376 4.49 7.33 2.19
N ALA A 377 4.34 8.51 2.79
CA ALA A 377 5.26 8.97 3.83
C ALA A 377 5.24 8.06 5.07
N MET A 378 4.07 7.51 5.41
CA MET A 378 3.93 6.58 6.53
C MET A 378 4.64 5.26 6.27
N ILE A 379 4.48 4.64 5.09
CA ILE A 379 5.14 3.38 4.79
C ILE A 379 6.66 3.55 4.67
N GLN A 380 7.11 4.69 4.12
CA GLN A 380 8.53 5.05 4.03
C GLN A 380 9.16 5.37 5.39
N LEU A 381 8.36 5.65 6.41
CA LEU A 381 8.81 5.83 7.79
C LEU A 381 8.77 4.49 8.55
N VAL A 382 7.66 3.78 8.51
CA VAL A 382 7.43 2.58 9.34
C VAL A 382 8.31 1.42 8.91
N MET A 383 8.53 1.19 7.62
CA MET A 383 9.36 0.06 7.16
C MET A 383 10.82 0.17 7.60
N PRO A 384 11.57 1.25 7.36
CA PRO A 384 12.95 1.35 7.83
C PRO A 384 13.06 1.39 9.35
N ALA A 385 12.10 2.03 10.03
CA ALA A 385 12.03 2.03 11.49
C ALA A 385 11.86 0.60 12.04
N PHE A 386 10.93 -0.19 11.47
CA PHE A 386 10.74 -1.60 11.81
C PHE A 386 12.00 -2.42 11.51
N ALA A 387 12.62 -2.25 10.34
CA ALA A 387 13.80 -3.02 9.95
C ALA A 387 14.97 -2.81 10.93
N GLY A 388 15.28 -1.57 11.27
CA GLY A 388 16.32 -1.23 12.25
C GLY A 388 15.96 -1.73 13.65
N TRP A 389 14.77 -1.39 14.13
CA TRP A 389 14.31 -1.77 15.47
C TRP A 389 14.26 -3.30 15.66
N PHE A 390 13.75 -4.04 14.65
CA PHE A 390 13.63 -5.50 14.71
C PHE A 390 15.00 -6.18 14.68
N THR A 391 15.88 -5.82 13.75
CA THR A 391 17.21 -6.43 13.62
C THR A 391 18.12 -6.12 14.82
N ARG A 392 17.92 -5.00 15.52
CA ARG A 392 18.63 -4.66 16.74
C ARG A 392 18.21 -5.56 17.92
N ARG A 393 16.92 -5.92 18.02
CA ARG A 393 16.36 -6.62 19.20
C ARG A 393 16.17 -8.11 19.02
N PHE A 394 16.08 -8.58 17.77
CA PHE A 394 15.74 -9.95 17.47
C PHE A 394 16.67 -10.58 16.44
N ASN A 395 16.88 -11.89 16.59
CA ASN A 395 17.44 -12.75 15.57
C ASN A 395 16.30 -13.45 14.85
N LEU A 396 16.40 -13.55 13.53
CA LEU A 396 15.44 -14.21 12.66
C LEU A 396 16.08 -15.43 12.02
N THR A 397 15.51 -16.60 12.21
CA THR A 397 15.83 -17.81 11.46
C THR A 397 14.72 -18.04 10.42
N TYR A 398 15.11 -18.18 9.17
CA TYR A 398 14.21 -18.35 8.03
C TYR A 398 14.45 -19.72 7.39
N PRO A 399 13.56 -20.73 7.61
CA PRO A 399 13.71 -22.04 7.01
C PRO A 399 13.44 -22.00 5.51
N ALA A 400 13.92 -23.00 4.77
CA ALA A 400 13.57 -23.15 3.35
C ALA A 400 12.05 -23.26 3.19
N GLN A 401 11.47 -22.42 2.36
CA GLN A 401 10.03 -22.31 2.17
C GLN A 401 9.67 -21.71 0.82
N ASP A 402 8.38 -21.77 0.44
CA ASP A 402 7.86 -21.15 -0.79
C ASP A 402 7.63 -19.65 -0.57
N SER A 403 8.61 -18.83 -0.97
CA SER A 403 8.53 -17.36 -0.97
C SER A 403 7.88 -16.79 -2.24
N THR A 404 7.31 -17.63 -3.14
CA THR A 404 6.63 -17.09 -4.32
C THR A 404 5.38 -16.29 -3.93
N PRO A 405 5.12 -15.16 -4.62
CA PRO A 405 3.92 -14.37 -4.35
C PRO A 405 2.64 -15.18 -4.59
N GLY A 406 1.70 -15.09 -3.65
CA GLY A 406 0.41 -15.79 -3.71
C GLY A 406 -0.67 -15.05 -2.93
N GLY A 407 -1.90 -15.57 -3.01
CA GLY A 407 -3.05 -15.00 -2.31
C GLY A 407 -3.82 -13.96 -3.13
N GLY A 408 -5.07 -13.72 -2.70
CA GLY A 408 -5.93 -12.65 -3.20
C GLY A 408 -6.01 -11.53 -2.18
N GLY A 409 -5.98 -10.29 -2.62
CA GLY A 409 -6.08 -9.12 -1.76
C GLY A 409 -5.13 -8.01 -2.20
N LEU A 410 -5.10 -6.93 -1.45
CA LEU A 410 -4.14 -5.85 -1.65
C LEU A 410 -2.77 -6.29 -1.11
N GLY A 411 -1.81 -6.43 -2.02
CA GLY A 411 -0.47 -6.92 -1.75
C GLY A 411 -0.39 -8.46 -1.70
N PRO A 412 0.36 -9.08 -2.62
CA PRO A 412 0.61 -10.50 -2.56
C PRO A 412 1.47 -10.85 -1.34
N LEU A 413 1.16 -11.95 -0.67
CA LEU A 413 1.96 -12.47 0.42
C LEU A 413 2.77 -13.68 -0.07
N PRO A 414 3.89 -14.04 0.59
CA PRO A 414 4.58 -15.30 0.35
C PRO A 414 3.62 -16.47 0.59
N ARG A 415 3.59 -17.47 -0.30
CA ARG A 415 2.72 -18.65 -0.19
C ARG A 415 2.90 -19.44 1.10
N SER A 416 4.11 -19.45 1.62
CA SER A 416 4.45 -20.09 2.92
C SER A 416 3.83 -19.39 4.13
N GLY A 417 3.29 -18.16 3.99
CA GLY A 417 2.80 -17.36 5.12
C GLY A 417 3.89 -16.78 6.01
N VAL A 418 5.15 -16.69 5.53
CA VAL A 418 6.32 -16.18 6.26
C VAL A 418 6.58 -17.02 7.52
N ARG A 419 7.01 -18.29 7.35
CA ARG A 419 7.43 -19.14 8.47
C ARG A 419 8.80 -18.72 8.97
N VAL A 420 8.91 -18.47 10.25
CA VAL A 420 10.14 -17.99 10.88
C VAL A 420 10.26 -18.50 12.32
N THR A 421 11.47 -18.51 12.83
CA THR A 421 11.74 -18.57 14.28
C THR A 421 12.37 -17.25 14.70
N VAL A 422 11.80 -16.61 15.72
CA VAL A 422 12.28 -15.35 16.28
C VAL A 422 12.84 -15.60 17.67
N ALA A 423 14.01 -15.07 17.97
CA ALA A 423 14.63 -15.12 19.29
C ALA A 423 15.07 -13.72 19.71
N ARG A 424 14.93 -13.37 21.01
CA ARG A 424 15.51 -12.11 21.54
C ARG A 424 17.04 -12.18 21.48
N ARG A 425 17.64 -11.03 21.29
CA ARG A 425 19.10 -10.85 21.44
C ARG A 425 19.48 -10.67 22.88
#